data_f5a3143b8397194faa3d657c81424baa
#
_entry.id   f5a3143b8397194faa3d657c81424baa
#
_cell.length_a   1.000
_cell.length_b   1.000
_cell.length_c   1.000
_cell.angle_alpha   90.00
_cell.angle_beta   90.00
_cell.angle_gamma   90.00
#
_symmetry.space_group_name_H-M   'P 1'
#
loop_
_entity.id
_entity.type
_entity.pdbx_description
1 polymer ?
#
loop_
_entity_poly.entity_id
_entity_poly.type
_entity_poly.pdbx_seq_one_letter_code
_entity_poly.pdbx_strand_id
1 'polypeptide(L)'
;MRRTKEDAQQTRAALIDAAEHLFALKGVSRTSLQDVAQAAGVTRGAVYWHFKDKADLFNAMMERVTLPLEQTLVVAYVEQSAHPVAEIRSAMQEAL
;
A
#
# COMPACT_ATOMS: atom_id res chain seq x y z
N MET A 1 -8.13 -29.11 3.08
CA MET A 1 -8.00 -28.11 2.13
C MET A 1 -6.63 -27.57 2.02
N ARG A 2 -6.17 -27.41 0.80
CA ARG A 2 -4.86 -26.97 0.60
C ARG A 2 -4.80 -25.48 0.39
N ARG A 3 -3.84 -24.80 0.94
CA ARG A 3 -3.71 -23.40 0.74
C ARG A 3 -3.01 -23.15 -0.54
N THR A 4 -3.51 -22.24 -1.31
CA THR A 4 -2.90 -21.90 -2.58
C THR A 4 -2.23 -20.55 -2.43
N LYS A 5 -1.50 -20.18 -3.44
CA LYS A 5 -0.86 -18.92 -3.49
C LYS A 5 -1.90 -17.83 -3.48
N GLU A 6 -3.04 -18.05 -4.13
CA GLU A 6 -4.11 -17.09 -4.16
C GLU A 6 -4.69 -16.90 -2.78
N ASP A 7 -4.84 -17.98 -2.01
CA ASP A 7 -5.37 -17.87 -0.67
C ASP A 7 -4.43 -17.03 0.19
N ALA A 8 -3.14 -17.24 0.05
CA ALA A 8 -2.17 -16.48 0.80
C ALA A 8 -2.21 -15.01 0.42
N GLN A 9 -2.39 -14.71 -0.85
CA GLN A 9 -2.46 -13.33 -1.30
C GLN A 9 -3.74 -12.67 -0.81
N GLN A 10 -4.84 -13.39 -0.75
CA GLN A 10 -6.07 -12.85 -0.23
C GLN A 10 -5.94 -12.53 1.25
N THR A 11 -5.29 -13.40 2.00
CA THR A 11 -5.07 -13.16 3.42
C THR A 11 -4.18 -11.93 3.60
N ARG A 12 -3.13 -11.81 2.80
CA ARG A 12 -2.24 -10.68 2.89
C ARG A 12 -3.00 -9.38 2.60
N ALA A 13 -3.85 -9.40 1.57
CA ALA A 13 -4.63 -8.23 1.21
C ALA A 13 -5.61 -7.87 2.32
N ALA A 14 -6.24 -8.87 2.93
CA ALA A 14 -7.17 -8.62 4.02
C ALA A 14 -6.45 -7.99 5.22
N LEU A 15 -5.22 -8.42 5.48
CA LEU A 15 -4.45 -7.85 6.57
C LEU A 15 -4.10 -6.40 6.29
N ILE A 16 -3.75 -6.08 5.06
CA ILE A 16 -3.41 -4.71 4.69
C ILE A 16 -4.67 -3.84 4.74
N ASP A 17 -5.83 -4.36 4.30
CA ASP A 17 -7.08 -3.63 4.37
C ASP A 17 -7.43 -3.32 5.83
N ALA A 18 -7.29 -4.30 6.71
CA ALA A 18 -7.59 -4.12 8.11
C ALA A 18 -6.64 -3.09 8.72
N ALA A 19 -5.37 -3.15 8.33
CA ALA A 19 -4.39 -2.20 8.84
C ALA A 19 -4.72 -0.77 8.41
N GLU A 20 -5.10 -0.58 7.15
CA GLU A 20 -5.46 0.74 6.68
C GLU A 20 -6.60 1.30 7.50
N HIS A 21 -7.61 0.48 7.73
CA HIS A 21 -8.77 0.91 8.46
C HIS A 21 -8.42 1.27 9.91
N LEU A 22 -7.69 0.40 10.57
CA LEU A 22 -7.37 0.62 11.98
C LEU A 22 -6.37 1.75 12.18
N PHE A 23 -5.40 1.88 11.28
CA PHE A 23 -4.42 2.94 11.40
C PHE A 23 -5.11 4.30 11.19
N ALA A 24 -6.07 4.36 10.29
CA ALA A 24 -6.82 5.60 10.08
C ALA A 24 -7.73 5.89 11.26
N LEU A 25 -8.28 4.85 11.86
CA LEU A 25 -9.24 5.04 12.94
C LEU A 25 -8.58 5.39 14.26
N LYS A 26 -7.53 4.70 14.63
CA LYS A 26 -6.93 4.92 15.93
C LYS A 26 -5.43 5.14 15.92
N GLY A 27 -4.83 5.22 14.76
CA GLY A 27 -3.42 5.53 14.64
C GLY A 27 -2.53 4.31 14.67
N VAL A 28 -1.36 4.43 14.09
CA VAL A 28 -0.43 3.30 14.01
C VAL A 28 0.04 2.90 15.39
N SER A 29 0.37 3.86 16.23
CA SER A 29 0.93 3.52 17.52
C SER A 29 -0.07 2.84 18.43
N ARG A 30 -1.38 3.05 18.21
CA ARG A 30 -2.39 2.44 19.05
C ARG A 30 -2.94 1.14 18.48
N THR A 31 -2.47 0.72 17.34
CA THR A 31 -2.93 -0.49 16.69
C THR A 31 -1.88 -1.57 16.85
N SER A 32 -2.28 -2.74 17.31
CA SER A 32 -1.35 -3.85 17.44
C SER A 32 -1.59 -4.82 16.30
N LEU A 33 -0.65 -5.73 16.10
CA LEU A 33 -0.83 -6.79 15.10
C LEU A 33 -1.99 -7.69 15.51
N GLN A 34 -2.25 -7.83 16.80
CA GLN A 34 -3.38 -8.61 17.28
C GLN A 34 -4.68 -7.94 16.84
N ASP A 35 -4.74 -6.61 16.91
CA ASP A 35 -5.92 -5.87 16.48
C ASP A 35 -6.17 -6.10 14.99
N VAL A 36 -5.10 -6.08 14.21
CA VAL A 36 -5.21 -6.29 12.78
C VAL A 36 -5.69 -7.71 12.49
N ALA A 37 -5.16 -8.69 13.20
CA ALA A 37 -5.57 -10.07 13.02
C ALA A 37 -7.06 -10.23 13.29
N GLN A 38 -7.53 -9.62 14.37
CA GLN A 38 -8.95 -9.73 14.72
C GLN A 38 -9.80 -9.05 13.67
N ALA A 39 -9.40 -7.90 13.20
CA ALA A 39 -10.19 -7.18 12.19
C ALA A 39 -10.21 -7.92 10.87
N ALA A 40 -9.14 -8.62 10.55
CA ALA A 40 -9.07 -9.37 9.30
C ALA A 40 -9.69 -10.76 9.43
N GLY A 41 -10.04 -11.17 10.64
CA GLY A 41 -10.64 -12.49 10.83
C GLY A 41 -9.66 -13.62 10.73
N VAL A 42 -8.39 -13.38 11.06
CA VAL A 42 -7.37 -14.41 11.00
C VAL A 42 -6.65 -14.53 12.32
N THR A 43 -5.82 -15.54 12.48
CA THR A 43 -5.09 -15.74 13.71
C THR A 43 -3.87 -14.84 13.73
N ARG A 44 -3.34 -14.61 14.92
CA ARG A 44 -2.13 -13.85 15.08
C ARG A 44 -0.97 -14.53 14.34
N GLY A 45 -0.95 -15.87 14.37
CA GLY A 45 0.09 -16.59 13.65
C GLY A 45 0.06 -16.32 12.16
N ALA A 46 -1.15 -16.16 11.61
CA ALA A 46 -1.26 -15.86 10.19
C ALA A 46 -0.66 -14.50 9.88
N VAL A 47 -0.81 -13.53 10.78
CA VAL A 47 -0.22 -12.23 10.57
C VAL A 47 1.29 -12.34 10.50
N TYR A 48 1.89 -13.06 11.45
CA TYR A 48 3.34 -13.19 11.50
C TYR A 48 3.90 -14.04 10.37
N TRP A 49 3.04 -14.78 9.70
CA TRP A 49 3.47 -15.51 8.53
C TRP A 49 3.70 -14.54 7.37
N HIS A 50 2.95 -13.44 7.32
CA HIS A 50 3.05 -12.48 6.23
C HIS A 50 3.92 -11.26 6.58
N PHE A 51 3.91 -10.83 7.82
CA PHE A 51 4.62 -9.62 8.22
C PHE A 51 5.37 -9.87 9.52
N LYS A 52 6.62 -9.50 9.56
CA LYS A 52 7.40 -9.80 10.73
C LYS A 52 7.07 -8.87 11.90
N ASP A 53 6.64 -7.67 11.64
CA ASP A 53 6.25 -6.75 12.70
C ASP A 53 5.31 -5.69 12.14
N LYS A 54 4.91 -4.76 12.99
CA LYS A 54 3.97 -3.73 12.59
C LYS A 54 4.57 -2.79 11.53
N ALA A 55 5.86 -2.52 11.63
CA ALA A 55 6.52 -1.65 10.67
C ALA A 55 6.51 -2.29 9.28
N ASP A 56 6.70 -3.61 9.22
CA ASP A 56 6.66 -4.34 7.97
C ASP A 56 5.27 -4.24 7.34
N LEU A 57 4.23 -4.38 8.15
CA LEU A 57 2.86 -4.27 7.68
C LEU A 57 2.57 -2.84 7.21
N PHE A 58 3.03 -1.85 7.95
CA PHE A 58 2.82 -0.47 7.60
C PHE A 58 3.50 -0.16 6.27
N ASN A 59 4.72 -0.65 6.07
CA ASN A 59 5.43 -0.44 4.82
C ASN A 59 4.70 -1.08 3.65
N ALA A 60 4.15 -2.27 3.83
CA ALA A 60 3.40 -2.94 2.78
C ALA A 60 2.14 -2.15 2.44
N MET A 61 1.49 -1.59 3.45
CA MET A 61 0.31 -0.79 3.24
C MET A 61 0.66 0.47 2.46
N MET A 62 1.76 1.11 2.82
CA MET A 62 2.17 2.34 2.14
C MET A 62 2.57 2.07 0.69
N GLU A 63 3.20 0.94 0.43
CA GLU A 63 3.55 0.59 -0.93
C GLU A 63 2.30 0.44 -1.77
N ARG A 64 1.26 -0.18 -1.21
CA ARG A 64 0.03 -0.41 -1.94
C ARG A 64 -0.66 0.90 -2.30
N VAL A 65 -0.58 1.88 -1.39
CA VAL A 65 -1.23 3.17 -1.61
C VAL A 65 -0.37 4.07 -2.48
N THR A 66 0.92 4.07 -2.26
CA THR A 66 1.82 5.01 -2.91
C THR A 66 2.17 4.64 -4.35
N LEU A 67 2.40 3.37 -4.61
CA LEU A 67 2.82 2.96 -5.93
C LEU A 67 1.86 3.36 -7.04
N PRO A 68 0.56 3.14 -6.93
CA PRO A 68 -0.33 3.56 -7.99
C PRO A 68 -0.28 5.06 -8.22
N LEU A 69 -0.11 5.83 -7.15
CA LEU A 69 -0.06 7.26 -7.27
C LEU A 69 1.23 7.66 -7.99
N GLU A 70 2.34 7.04 -7.66
CA GLU A 70 3.59 7.32 -8.30
C GLU A 70 3.53 6.97 -9.77
N GLN A 71 2.90 5.85 -10.12
CA GLN A 71 2.77 5.45 -11.49
C GLN A 71 1.94 6.44 -12.26
N THR A 72 0.88 6.97 -11.66
CA THR A 72 0.04 7.95 -12.30
C THR A 72 0.83 9.22 -12.56
N LEU A 73 1.64 9.65 -11.63
CA LEU A 73 2.43 10.86 -11.80
C LEU A 73 3.47 10.66 -12.89
N VAL A 74 4.07 9.50 -12.97
CA VAL A 74 5.07 9.22 -13.98
C VAL A 74 4.43 9.22 -15.36
N VAL A 75 3.25 8.64 -15.49
CA VAL A 75 2.57 8.61 -16.76
C VAL A 75 2.21 10.02 -17.18
N ALA A 76 1.71 10.83 -16.28
CA ALA A 76 1.36 12.20 -16.58
C ALA A 76 2.59 12.98 -17.03
N TYR A 77 3.71 12.75 -16.39
CA TYR A 77 4.93 13.46 -16.71
C TYR A 77 5.40 13.05 -18.10
N VAL A 78 5.34 11.77 -18.39
CA VAL A 78 5.77 11.28 -19.67
C VAL A 78 4.88 11.81 -20.79
N GLU A 79 3.59 11.88 -20.54
CA GLU A 79 2.68 12.39 -21.53
C GLU A 79 2.97 13.86 -21.80
N GLN A 80 3.25 14.63 -20.78
CA GLN A 80 3.56 16.01 -20.97
C GLN A 80 4.87 16.14 -21.73
N SER A 81 5.83 15.32 -21.43
CA SER A 81 7.11 15.39 -22.08
C SER A 81 7.01 14.99 -23.54
N ALA A 82 6.05 14.15 -23.86
CA ALA A 82 5.89 13.71 -25.20
C ALA A 82 5.25 14.76 -26.07
N HIS A 83 4.60 15.72 -25.50
CA HIS A 83 3.98 16.76 -26.27
C HIS A 83 5.09 17.61 -26.82
N PRO A 84 4.99 17.98 -27.98
CA PRO A 84 6.03 18.70 -28.64
C PRO A 84 6.21 20.03 -28.14
N VAL A 85 5.49 20.39 -27.28
CA VAL A 85 5.60 21.62 -26.83
C VAL A 85 6.67 21.82 -25.93
N ALA A 86 7.58 22.41 -26.33
CA ALA A 86 8.63 22.77 -25.50
C ALA A 86 8.16 23.56 -24.40
N GLU A 87 7.15 24.24 -24.60
CA GLU A 87 6.66 25.06 -23.56
C GLU A 87 6.21 24.23 -22.43
N ILE A 88 5.77 23.10 -22.65
CA ILE A 88 5.36 22.30 -21.59
C ILE A 88 6.53 21.95 -20.81
N ARG A 89 7.61 21.73 -21.48
CA ARG A 89 8.75 21.37 -20.79
C ARG A 89 9.16 22.46 -19.90
N SER A 90 9.06 23.61 -20.39
CA SER A 90 9.43 24.73 -19.61
C SER A 90 8.58 24.79 -18.41
N ALA A 91 7.35 24.71 -18.57
CA ALA A 91 6.48 24.79 -17.45
C ALA A 91 6.77 23.70 -16.51
N MET A 92 7.11 22.58 -17.01
CA MET A 92 7.35 21.56 -16.18
C MET A 92 8.55 21.70 -15.49
N GLN A 93 9.51 22.21 -16.12
CA GLN A 93 10.67 22.38 -15.51
C GLN A 93 10.51 23.30 -14.54
N GLU A 94 9.84 24.28 -14.78
CA GLU A 94 9.70 25.21 -13.84
C GLU A 94 8.77 24.70 -12.96
N ALA A 95 7.89 24.06 -13.37
CA ALA A 95 6.93 23.58 -12.52
C ALA A 95 7.41 22.39 -11.93
N LEU A 96 8.29 21.94 -12.38
CA LEU A 96 8.66 20.78 -11.85
C LEU A 96 9.70 20.72 -11.40
#